data_3b9ee2711af3bd15d2d3139007997bae
#
_entry.id   3b9ee2711af3bd15d2d3139007997bae
#
_cell.length_a   1.000
_cell.length_b   1.000
_cell.length_c   1.000
_cell.angle_alpha   90.00
_cell.angle_beta   90.00
_cell.angle_gamma   90.00
#
_symmetry.space_group_name_H-M   'P 1'
#
loop_
_entity.id
_entity.type
_entity.pdbx_description
1 polymer ?
#
loop_
_entity_poly.entity_id
_entity_poly.type
_entity_poly.pdbx_seq_one_letter_code
_entity_poly.pdbx_strand_id
1 'polypeptide(L)'
;MTHEEILTTLGHYVDYLIAGSTAEAPLWNIEKVRSGKPNKWNYIDGCMITACLSLYKTTGDEKFLDFSKKFLDYFVKDNGVIETYDPAEYNLDNVNQGKNLFTLYDLTGDQRYRDAIETIRGQLETQPRTKEGNFWHKKIYPNQVWLDGTYMAQPFYMEYETRCNGMHGCIDSYKQFMNIR
;
A
#
# COMPACT_ATOMS: atom_id res chain seq x y z
N MET A 1 2.06 28.14 13.56
CA MET A 1 0.98 27.17 13.32
C MET A 1 1.01 26.17 14.47
N THR A 2 -0.06 26.08 15.21
CA THR A 2 -0.21 25.09 16.31
C THR A 2 -0.48 23.71 15.75
N HIS A 3 -0.36 22.67 16.58
CA HIS A 3 -0.71 21.30 16.19
C HIS A 3 -2.19 21.21 15.77
N GLU A 4 -3.08 21.89 16.46
CA GLU A 4 -4.52 21.92 16.14
C GLU A 4 -4.80 22.60 14.80
N GLU A 5 -4.16 23.74 14.51
CA GLU A 5 -4.27 24.42 13.21
C GLU A 5 -3.77 23.54 12.05
N ILE A 6 -2.70 22.76 12.27
CA ILE A 6 -2.19 21.82 11.27
C ILE A 6 -3.22 20.71 11.02
N LEU A 7 -3.73 20.07 12.07
CA LEU A 7 -4.73 18.99 11.94
C LEU A 7 -6.01 19.50 11.28
N THR A 8 -6.49 20.69 11.63
CA THR A 8 -7.67 21.29 11.02
C THR A 8 -7.45 21.55 9.54
N THR A 9 -6.30 22.11 9.17
CA THR A 9 -5.98 22.39 7.76
C THR A 9 -5.87 21.11 6.94
N LEU A 10 -5.17 20.10 7.46
CA LEU A 10 -5.04 18.79 6.82
C LEU A 10 -6.39 18.09 6.71
N GLY A 11 -7.21 18.14 7.78
CA GLY A 11 -8.54 17.57 7.78
C GLY A 11 -9.42 18.15 6.68
N HIS A 12 -9.50 19.48 6.56
CA HIS A 12 -10.25 20.15 5.51
C HIS A 12 -9.77 19.79 4.09
N TYR A 13 -8.45 19.70 3.89
CA TYR A 13 -7.91 19.32 2.60
C TYR A 13 -8.26 17.87 2.24
N VAL A 14 -8.12 16.96 3.19
CA VAL A 14 -8.49 15.56 2.97
C VAL A 14 -10.00 15.40 2.80
N ASP A 15 -10.83 16.14 3.54
CA ASP A 15 -12.29 16.17 3.35
C ASP A 15 -12.66 16.56 1.91
N TYR A 16 -12.02 17.59 1.36
CA TYR A 16 -12.22 17.96 -0.03
C TYR A 16 -11.86 16.81 -1.00
N LEU A 17 -10.74 16.14 -0.77
CA LEU A 17 -10.29 15.04 -1.62
C LEU A 17 -11.24 13.85 -1.54
N ILE A 18 -11.63 13.40 -0.33
CA ILE A 18 -12.50 12.24 -0.17
C ILE A 18 -13.93 12.50 -0.64
N ALA A 19 -14.44 13.72 -0.45
CA ALA A 19 -15.78 14.07 -0.90
C ALA A 19 -15.94 14.02 -2.42
N GLY A 20 -14.86 14.30 -3.16
CA GLY A 20 -14.84 14.28 -4.63
C GLY A 20 -14.30 13.00 -5.24
N SER A 21 -13.97 11.98 -4.44
CA SER A 21 -13.28 10.78 -4.91
C SER A 21 -14.12 9.52 -4.73
N THR A 22 -13.96 8.62 -5.69
CA THR A 22 -14.34 7.21 -5.56
C THR A 22 -13.12 6.33 -5.80
N ALA A 23 -13.22 5.04 -5.53
CA ALA A 23 -12.14 4.10 -5.81
C ALA A 23 -11.84 4.01 -7.33
N GLU A 24 -12.87 4.21 -8.18
CA GLU A 24 -12.70 4.23 -9.65
C GLU A 24 -12.08 5.52 -10.16
N ALA A 25 -12.33 6.65 -9.49
CA ALA A 25 -11.93 7.99 -9.95
C ALA A 25 -11.46 8.87 -8.78
N PRO A 26 -10.30 8.56 -8.18
CA PRO A 26 -9.77 9.36 -7.07
C PRO A 26 -9.17 10.69 -7.57
N LEU A 27 -9.58 11.81 -6.97
CA LEU A 27 -9.12 13.16 -7.37
C LEU A 27 -7.60 13.35 -7.28
N TRP A 28 -6.93 12.67 -6.36
CA TRP A 28 -5.48 12.75 -6.20
C TRP A 28 -4.70 12.06 -7.33
N ASN A 29 -5.34 11.17 -8.12
CA ASN A 29 -4.72 10.54 -9.28
C ASN A 29 -5.11 11.29 -10.55
N ILE A 30 -4.52 12.47 -10.74
CA ILE A 30 -4.87 13.39 -11.83
C ILE A 30 -4.72 12.80 -13.22
N GLU A 31 -3.79 11.86 -13.42
CA GLU A 31 -3.61 11.19 -14.70
C GLU A 31 -4.81 10.29 -15.03
N LYS A 32 -5.36 9.60 -14.04
CA LYS A 32 -6.57 8.78 -14.20
C LYS A 32 -7.79 9.66 -14.48
N VAL A 33 -7.95 10.72 -13.68
CA VAL A 33 -9.03 11.69 -13.87
C VAL A 33 -9.00 12.26 -15.30
N ARG A 34 -7.84 12.72 -15.79
CA ARG A 34 -7.68 13.30 -17.13
C ARG A 34 -7.87 12.29 -18.27
N SER A 35 -7.47 11.05 -18.06
CA SER A 35 -7.57 10.01 -19.09
C SER A 35 -8.97 9.39 -19.22
N GLY A 36 -9.85 9.61 -18.23
CA GLY A 36 -11.15 8.96 -18.13
C GLY A 36 -11.09 7.43 -18.01
N LYS A 37 -9.90 6.87 -17.73
CA LYS A 37 -9.72 5.43 -17.54
C LYS A 37 -10.00 5.06 -16.10
N PRO A 38 -10.62 3.90 -15.84
CA PRO A 38 -10.85 3.45 -14.47
C PRO A 38 -9.53 3.29 -13.72
N ASN A 39 -9.59 3.59 -12.43
CA ASN A 39 -8.46 3.40 -11.54
C ASN A 39 -8.09 1.91 -11.44
N LYS A 40 -6.85 1.67 -10.99
CA LYS A 40 -6.31 0.34 -10.74
C LYS A 40 -5.66 0.33 -9.38
N TRP A 41 -5.43 -0.83 -8.81
CA TRP A 41 -4.56 -1.00 -7.65
C TRP A 41 -3.18 -0.38 -7.92
N ASN A 42 -2.74 0.57 -7.08
CA ASN A 42 -1.50 1.33 -7.30
C ASN A 42 -0.96 1.96 -6.01
N TYR A 43 0.30 2.42 -6.04
CA TYR A 43 0.98 3.02 -4.88
C TYR A 43 0.48 4.42 -4.52
N ILE A 44 -0.03 5.19 -5.48
CA ILE A 44 -0.53 6.57 -5.23
C ILE A 44 -1.70 6.49 -4.25
N ASP A 45 -2.62 5.57 -4.52
CA ASP A 45 -3.73 5.29 -3.62
C ASP A 45 -3.22 4.76 -2.27
N GLY A 46 -2.20 3.89 -2.30
CA GLY A 46 -1.57 3.39 -1.09
C GLY A 46 -1.06 4.50 -0.17
N CYS A 47 -0.44 5.53 -0.74
CA CYS A 47 0.01 6.71 0.03
C CYS A 47 -1.16 7.51 0.60
N MET A 48 -2.22 7.74 -0.20
CA MET A 48 -3.39 8.50 0.26
C MET A 48 -4.16 7.75 1.36
N ILE A 49 -4.39 6.45 1.18
CA ILE A 49 -5.06 5.64 2.21
C ILE A 49 -4.22 5.57 3.49
N THR A 50 -2.89 5.50 3.39
CA THR A 50 -2.01 5.60 4.56
C THR A 50 -2.20 6.94 5.30
N ALA A 51 -2.34 8.05 4.56
CA ALA A 51 -2.60 9.36 5.17
C ALA A 51 -3.97 9.41 5.86
N CYS A 52 -5.02 8.87 5.23
CA CYS A 52 -6.35 8.77 5.84
C CYS A 52 -6.34 7.94 7.13
N LEU A 53 -5.73 6.76 7.11
CA LEU A 53 -5.62 5.90 8.30
C LEU A 53 -4.78 6.55 9.41
N SER A 54 -3.76 7.34 9.04
CA SER A 54 -2.96 8.11 10.00
C SER A 54 -3.78 9.24 10.63
N LEU A 55 -4.62 9.92 9.87
CA LEU A 55 -5.56 10.92 10.38
C LEU A 55 -6.58 10.27 11.31
N TYR A 56 -7.17 9.15 10.93
CA TYR A 56 -8.04 8.39 11.82
C TYR A 56 -7.35 8.07 13.14
N LYS A 57 -6.15 7.51 13.09
CA LYS A 57 -5.37 7.15 14.29
C LYS A 57 -5.06 8.36 15.19
N THR A 58 -4.89 9.54 14.59
CA THR A 58 -4.50 10.76 15.32
C THR A 58 -5.72 11.50 15.88
N THR A 59 -6.83 11.53 15.15
CA THR A 59 -8.01 12.34 15.48
C THR A 59 -9.17 11.54 16.06
N GLY A 60 -9.23 10.22 15.79
CA GLY A 60 -10.38 9.38 16.11
C GLY A 60 -11.60 9.63 15.21
N ASP A 61 -11.46 10.42 14.13
CA ASP A 61 -12.58 10.72 13.23
C ASP A 61 -12.83 9.56 12.26
N GLU A 62 -13.93 8.85 12.49
CA GLU A 62 -14.34 7.63 11.78
C GLU A 62 -14.48 7.83 10.26
N LYS A 63 -14.75 9.05 9.80
CA LYS A 63 -14.89 9.30 8.34
C LYS A 63 -13.65 8.87 7.54
N PHE A 64 -12.45 8.99 8.12
CA PHE A 64 -11.22 8.59 7.47
C PHE A 64 -11.05 7.07 7.40
N LEU A 65 -11.51 6.36 8.42
CA LEU A 65 -11.55 4.90 8.42
C LEU A 65 -12.60 4.38 7.43
N ASP A 66 -13.82 4.90 7.50
CA ASP A 66 -14.91 4.51 6.62
C ASP A 66 -14.56 4.71 5.15
N PHE A 67 -13.96 5.86 4.82
CA PHE A 67 -13.48 6.12 3.47
C PHE A 67 -12.40 5.12 3.04
N SER A 68 -11.40 4.89 3.88
CA SER A 68 -10.29 3.96 3.60
C SER A 68 -10.79 2.54 3.38
N LYS A 69 -11.70 2.09 4.24
CA LYS A 69 -12.36 0.79 4.13
C LYS A 69 -13.13 0.68 2.82
N LYS A 70 -14.03 1.62 2.53
CA LYS A 70 -14.84 1.64 1.30
C LYS A 70 -13.97 1.65 0.05
N PHE A 71 -12.86 2.41 0.08
CA PHE A 71 -11.93 2.49 -1.04
C PHE A 71 -11.23 1.15 -1.30
N LEU A 72 -10.73 0.49 -0.25
CA LEU A 72 -10.03 -0.79 -0.39
C LEU A 72 -10.99 -1.97 -0.67
N ASP A 73 -12.22 -1.96 -0.14
CA ASP A 73 -13.27 -2.95 -0.45
C ASP A 73 -13.62 -2.99 -1.94
N TYR A 74 -13.41 -1.88 -2.65
CA TYR A 74 -13.61 -1.86 -4.11
C TYR A 74 -12.63 -2.81 -4.82
N PHE A 75 -11.40 -2.92 -4.34
CA PHE A 75 -10.37 -3.76 -4.94
C PHE A 75 -10.27 -5.14 -4.30
N VAL A 76 -10.42 -5.23 -2.98
CA VAL A 76 -10.24 -6.49 -2.24
C VAL A 76 -11.52 -7.31 -2.26
N LYS A 77 -11.42 -8.49 -2.86
CA LYS A 77 -12.53 -9.44 -3.00
C LYS A 77 -12.30 -10.66 -2.11
N ASP A 78 -13.24 -11.60 -2.17
CA ASP A 78 -13.15 -12.85 -1.43
C ASP A 78 -11.90 -13.65 -1.84
N ASN A 79 -11.42 -14.47 -0.94
CA ASN A 79 -10.27 -15.35 -1.14
C ASN A 79 -8.96 -14.62 -1.52
N GLY A 80 -8.79 -13.37 -1.06
CA GLY A 80 -7.57 -12.60 -1.28
C GLY A 80 -7.36 -12.09 -2.71
N VAL A 81 -8.39 -12.16 -3.54
CA VAL A 81 -8.35 -11.56 -4.88
C VAL A 81 -8.30 -10.05 -4.76
N ILE A 82 -7.34 -9.42 -5.44
CA ILE A 82 -7.21 -7.97 -5.55
C ILE A 82 -7.43 -7.58 -7.00
N GLU A 83 -8.53 -6.89 -7.26
CA GLU A 83 -8.88 -6.42 -8.60
C GLU A 83 -7.75 -5.58 -9.20
N THR A 84 -7.40 -5.87 -10.44
CA THR A 84 -6.35 -5.18 -11.22
C THR A 84 -4.92 -5.32 -10.68
N TYR A 85 -4.69 -6.13 -9.65
CA TYR A 85 -3.36 -6.51 -9.19
C TYR A 85 -2.92 -7.80 -9.89
N ASP A 86 -1.77 -7.75 -10.56
CA ASP A 86 -1.14 -8.92 -11.19
C ASP A 86 0.23 -9.19 -10.55
N PRO A 87 0.37 -10.23 -9.71
CA PRO A 87 1.65 -10.60 -9.11
C PRO A 87 2.76 -10.90 -10.13
N ALA A 88 2.40 -11.33 -11.36
CA ALA A 88 3.35 -11.68 -12.40
C ALA A 88 4.04 -10.47 -13.05
N GLU A 89 3.55 -9.24 -12.81
CA GLU A 89 4.25 -8.01 -13.15
C GLU A 89 5.51 -7.79 -12.30
N TYR A 90 5.56 -8.43 -11.12
CA TYR A 90 6.63 -8.22 -10.13
C TYR A 90 6.88 -6.73 -9.86
N ASN A 91 5.81 -5.96 -9.76
CA ASN A 91 5.88 -4.52 -9.58
C ASN A 91 5.85 -4.17 -8.09
N LEU A 92 6.97 -3.69 -7.55
CA LEU A 92 7.07 -3.32 -6.13
C LEU A 92 6.17 -2.13 -5.76
N ASP A 93 5.85 -1.25 -6.70
CA ASP A 93 4.93 -0.14 -6.43
C ASP A 93 3.56 -0.66 -5.97
N ASN A 94 3.11 -1.77 -6.55
CA ASN A 94 1.82 -2.35 -6.23
C ASN A 94 1.79 -3.02 -4.84
N VAL A 95 2.94 -3.31 -4.25
CA VAL A 95 3.05 -3.83 -2.87
C VAL A 95 2.72 -2.75 -1.83
N ASN A 96 3.01 -1.48 -2.14
CA ASN A 96 2.86 -0.37 -1.19
C ASN A 96 1.48 -0.28 -0.54
N GLN A 97 0.42 -0.44 -1.32
CA GLN A 97 -0.95 -0.36 -0.80
C GLN A 97 -1.28 -1.50 0.16
N GLY A 98 -0.57 -2.63 0.06
CA GLY A 98 -0.75 -3.79 0.92
C GLY A 98 -0.52 -3.52 2.41
N LYS A 99 0.34 -2.55 2.76
CA LYS A 99 0.58 -2.17 4.17
C LYS A 99 -0.69 -1.67 4.88
N ASN A 100 -1.63 -1.06 4.15
CA ASN A 100 -2.87 -0.56 4.69
C ASN A 100 -3.84 -1.69 5.09
N LEU A 101 -3.70 -2.86 4.47
CA LEU A 101 -4.52 -4.03 4.76
C LEU A 101 -4.29 -4.57 6.18
N PHE A 102 -3.08 -4.46 6.72
CA PHE A 102 -2.81 -4.85 8.12
C PHE A 102 -3.63 -4.01 9.09
N THR A 103 -3.64 -2.69 8.89
CA THR A 103 -4.43 -1.78 9.73
C THR A 103 -5.93 -2.07 9.64
N LEU A 104 -6.45 -2.30 8.43
CA LEU A 104 -7.86 -2.62 8.26
C LEU A 104 -8.22 -3.99 8.84
N TYR A 105 -7.35 -5.00 8.70
CA TYR A 105 -7.55 -6.29 9.32
C TYR A 105 -7.62 -6.18 10.85
N ASP A 106 -6.71 -5.42 11.47
CA ASP A 106 -6.69 -5.20 12.91
C ASP A 106 -7.97 -4.52 13.43
N LEU A 107 -8.48 -3.55 12.68
CA LEU A 107 -9.65 -2.76 13.08
C LEU A 107 -10.98 -3.49 12.83
N THR A 108 -11.03 -4.36 11.81
CA THR A 108 -12.30 -4.96 11.36
C THR A 108 -12.39 -6.46 11.59
N GLY A 109 -11.27 -7.18 11.65
CA GLY A 109 -11.24 -8.64 11.66
C GLY A 109 -11.66 -9.29 10.33
N ASP A 110 -11.81 -8.51 9.24
CA ASP A 110 -12.27 -9.00 7.96
C ASP A 110 -11.20 -9.86 7.27
N GLN A 111 -11.50 -11.16 7.14
CA GLN A 111 -10.56 -12.15 6.61
C GLN A 111 -10.10 -11.85 5.18
N ARG A 112 -10.91 -11.15 4.38
CA ARG A 112 -10.54 -10.75 3.01
C ARG A 112 -9.23 -9.95 2.99
N TYR A 113 -9.01 -9.07 3.97
CA TYR A 113 -7.75 -8.30 4.06
C TYR A 113 -6.56 -9.19 4.40
N ARG A 114 -6.77 -10.17 5.29
CA ARG A 114 -5.72 -11.15 5.62
C ARG A 114 -5.33 -11.99 4.41
N ASP A 115 -6.31 -12.47 3.66
CA ASP A 115 -6.08 -13.26 2.45
C ASP A 115 -5.39 -12.42 1.35
N ALA A 116 -5.76 -11.14 1.21
CA ALA A 116 -5.09 -10.23 0.29
C ALA A 116 -3.63 -9.92 0.68
N ILE A 117 -3.33 -9.87 1.98
CA ILE A 117 -1.95 -9.78 2.48
C ILE A 117 -1.14 -11.00 2.01
N GLU A 118 -1.70 -12.22 2.10
CA GLU A 118 -1.03 -13.43 1.61
C GLU A 118 -0.80 -13.39 0.10
N THR A 119 -1.76 -12.88 -0.67
CA THR A 119 -1.61 -12.70 -2.13
C THR A 119 -0.43 -11.80 -2.46
N ILE A 120 -0.29 -10.66 -1.78
CA ILE A 120 0.83 -9.74 -2.00
C ILE A 120 2.15 -10.35 -1.51
N ARG A 121 2.13 -11.07 -0.38
CA ARG A 121 3.32 -11.76 0.12
C ARG A 121 3.82 -12.83 -0.86
N GLY A 122 2.91 -13.54 -1.52
CA GLY A 122 3.22 -14.52 -2.56
C GLY A 122 4.00 -13.92 -3.73
N GLN A 123 3.73 -12.66 -4.13
CA GLN A 123 4.59 -11.98 -5.10
C GLN A 123 6.02 -11.87 -4.59
N LEU A 124 6.22 -11.42 -3.34
CA LEU A 124 7.57 -11.19 -2.80
C LEU A 124 8.39 -12.47 -2.62
N GLU A 125 7.73 -13.62 -2.43
CA GLU A 125 8.41 -14.93 -2.37
C GLU A 125 9.15 -15.26 -3.66
N THR A 126 8.54 -14.91 -4.77
CA THR A 126 9.05 -15.21 -6.12
C THR A 126 9.62 -13.97 -6.83
N GLN A 127 9.66 -12.81 -6.15
CA GLN A 127 10.19 -11.57 -6.72
C GLN A 127 11.60 -11.78 -7.27
N PRO A 128 11.87 -11.48 -8.54
CA PRO A 128 13.20 -11.57 -9.11
C PRO A 128 14.20 -10.73 -8.32
N ARG A 129 15.43 -11.23 -8.22
CA ARG A 129 16.51 -10.59 -7.44
C ARG A 129 17.73 -10.31 -8.28
N THR A 130 18.47 -9.28 -7.89
CA THR A 130 19.82 -9.05 -8.41
C THR A 130 20.80 -10.09 -7.86
N LYS A 131 22.02 -10.10 -8.39
CA LYS A 131 23.10 -10.96 -7.90
C LYS A 131 23.40 -10.74 -6.42
N GLU A 132 23.24 -9.51 -5.94
CA GLU A 132 23.45 -9.11 -4.54
C GLU A 132 22.28 -9.49 -3.62
N GLY A 133 21.15 -9.90 -4.21
CA GLY A 133 19.96 -10.37 -3.48
C GLY A 133 18.85 -9.35 -3.32
N ASN A 134 18.97 -8.13 -3.85
CA ASN A 134 17.91 -7.14 -3.82
C ASN A 134 16.78 -7.50 -4.77
N PHE A 135 15.55 -7.19 -4.40
CA PHE A 135 14.41 -7.28 -5.30
C PHE A 135 14.59 -6.39 -6.53
N TRP A 136 14.27 -6.89 -7.71
CA TRP A 136 14.08 -6.02 -8.86
C TRP A 136 12.90 -5.09 -8.60
N HIS A 137 13.02 -3.85 -9.06
CA HIS A 137 11.93 -2.90 -8.91
C HIS A 137 10.66 -3.34 -9.66
N LYS A 138 10.82 -3.82 -10.91
CA LYS A 138 9.74 -4.37 -11.76
C LYS A 138 10.32 -5.39 -12.74
N LYS A 139 9.49 -6.31 -13.17
CA LYS A 139 9.87 -7.29 -14.21
C LYS A 139 10.36 -6.63 -15.50
N ILE A 140 9.76 -5.51 -15.89
CA ILE A 140 10.13 -4.75 -17.09
C ILE A 140 11.46 -4.00 -16.97
N TYR A 141 12.05 -3.97 -15.78
CA TYR A 141 13.35 -3.37 -15.48
C TYR A 141 14.31 -4.41 -14.86
N PRO A 142 14.79 -5.40 -15.64
CA PRO A 142 15.61 -6.49 -15.12
C PRO A 142 16.87 -5.98 -14.41
N ASN A 143 17.18 -6.55 -13.25
CA ASN A 143 18.35 -6.22 -12.42
C ASN A 143 18.40 -4.76 -11.92
N GLN A 144 17.32 -3.99 -12.00
CA GLN A 144 17.29 -2.64 -11.46
C GLN A 144 16.74 -2.64 -10.04
N VAL A 145 17.48 -1.96 -9.16
CA VAL A 145 17.05 -1.63 -7.80
C VAL A 145 16.85 -0.13 -7.73
N TRP A 146 15.65 0.28 -7.40
CA TRP A 146 15.31 1.69 -7.21
C TRP A 146 15.15 1.98 -5.73
N LEU A 147 15.63 3.14 -5.29
CA LEU A 147 15.55 3.51 -3.87
C LEU A 147 14.10 3.63 -3.39
N ASP A 148 13.22 4.18 -4.22
CA ASP A 148 11.79 4.23 -3.95
C ASP A 148 11.14 2.84 -3.92
N GLY A 149 11.61 1.88 -4.71
CA GLY A 149 11.15 0.48 -4.66
C GLY A 149 11.37 -0.15 -3.28
N THR A 150 12.44 0.27 -2.59
CA THR A 150 12.68 -0.13 -1.20
C THR A 150 11.59 0.41 -0.28
N TYR A 151 11.22 1.67 -0.43
CA TYR A 151 10.08 2.25 0.31
C TYR A 151 8.74 1.58 -0.05
N MET A 152 8.56 1.19 -1.31
CA MET A 152 7.32 0.55 -1.75
C MET A 152 7.11 -0.84 -1.13
N ALA A 153 8.17 -1.64 -1.04
CA ALA A 153 8.06 -3.05 -0.65
C ALA A 153 8.42 -3.33 0.82
N GLN A 154 9.49 -2.72 1.34
CA GLN A 154 10.05 -3.14 2.62
C GLN A 154 9.15 -2.90 3.83
N PRO A 155 8.35 -1.81 3.93
CA PRO A 155 7.40 -1.65 5.03
C PRO A 155 6.39 -2.80 5.11
N PHE A 156 5.80 -3.19 3.96
CA PHE A 156 4.91 -4.34 3.90
C PHE A 156 5.63 -5.65 4.25
N TYR A 157 6.82 -5.87 3.66
CA TYR A 157 7.60 -7.09 3.87
C TYR A 157 7.97 -7.26 5.34
N MET A 158 8.52 -6.22 5.96
CA MET A 158 8.91 -6.26 7.37
C MET A 158 7.71 -6.45 8.30
N GLU A 159 6.58 -5.81 8.03
CA GLU A 159 5.36 -5.98 8.81
C GLU A 159 4.84 -7.42 8.73
N TYR A 160 4.81 -7.99 7.51
CA TYR A 160 4.45 -9.38 7.33
C TYR A 160 5.38 -10.33 8.09
N GLU A 161 6.68 -10.18 7.91
CA GLU A 161 7.67 -11.04 8.56
C GLU A 161 7.58 -10.98 10.10
N THR A 162 7.36 -9.79 10.63
CA THR A 162 7.24 -9.58 12.08
C THR A 162 5.96 -10.19 12.64
N ARG A 163 4.85 -10.02 11.95
CA ARG A 163 3.52 -10.39 12.47
C ARG A 163 3.11 -11.82 12.13
N CYS A 164 3.56 -12.32 10.99
CA CYS A 164 3.00 -13.54 10.40
C CYS A 164 4.04 -14.64 10.19
N ASN A 165 5.34 -14.31 10.15
CA ASN A 165 6.39 -15.27 9.80
C ASN A 165 7.53 -15.37 10.82
N GLY A 166 7.29 -15.05 12.08
CA GLY A 166 8.27 -15.22 13.16
C GLY A 166 9.60 -14.49 12.92
N MET A 167 9.58 -13.38 12.17
CA MET A 167 10.74 -12.55 11.82
C MET A 167 11.79 -13.24 10.91
N HIS A 168 11.47 -14.37 10.29
CA HIS A 168 12.44 -15.13 9.48
C HIS A 168 13.03 -14.33 8.32
N GLY A 169 12.27 -13.44 7.69
CA GLY A 169 12.70 -12.60 6.58
C GLY A 169 13.31 -11.24 6.98
N CYS A 170 13.34 -10.89 8.28
CA CYS A 170 13.84 -9.58 8.71
C CYS A 170 15.32 -9.36 8.34
N ILE A 171 16.14 -10.40 8.40
CA ILE A 171 17.54 -10.32 8.00
C ILE A 171 17.70 -10.09 6.49
N ASP A 172 16.80 -10.62 5.67
CA ASP A 172 16.78 -10.37 4.23
C ASP A 172 16.48 -8.90 3.93
N SER A 173 15.46 -8.33 4.56
CA SER A 173 15.16 -6.90 4.46
C SER A 173 16.38 -6.05 4.85
N TYR A 174 17.01 -6.33 5.99
CA TYR A 174 18.23 -5.63 6.40
C TYR A 174 19.35 -5.70 5.33
N LYS A 175 19.59 -6.87 4.78
CA LYS A 175 20.61 -7.05 3.71
C LYS A 175 20.27 -6.22 2.47
N GLN A 176 19.01 -6.16 2.07
CA GLN A 176 18.59 -5.35 0.93
C GLN A 176 18.88 -3.86 1.14
N PHE A 177 18.69 -3.32 2.35
CA PHE A 177 19.10 -1.94 2.68
C PHE A 177 20.63 -1.78 2.65
N MET A 178 21.37 -2.76 3.16
CA MET A 178 22.85 -2.69 3.15
C MET A 178 23.45 -2.74 1.75
N ASN A 179 22.81 -3.42 0.81
CA ASN A 179 23.29 -3.57 -0.56
C ASN A 179 23.08 -2.32 -1.44
N ILE A 180 22.25 -1.36 -1.02
CA ILE A 180 22.00 -0.10 -1.75
C ILE A 180 22.83 1.09 -1.24
N ARG A 181 23.88 0.83 -0.50
CA ARG A 181 24.84 1.84 -0.04
C ARG A 181 25.67 2.42 -1.17
#